data_494e48ffa6bbd1990a83f8fc209a628f
#
_entry.id   494e48ffa6bbd1990a83f8fc209a628f
#
_cell.length_a   1.000
_cell.length_b   1.000
_cell.length_c   1.000
_cell.angle_alpha   90.00
_cell.angle_beta   90.00
_cell.angle_gamma   90.00
#
_symmetry.space_group_name_H-M   'P 1'
#
loop_
_entity.id
_entity.type
_entity.pdbx_description
1 polymer ?
#
loop_
_entity_poly.entity_id
_entity_poly.type
_entity_poly.pdbx_seq_one_letter_code
_entity_poly.pdbx_strand_id
1 'polypeptide(L)'
;MKSIKLYRKDGTFLEKRKVNLDNLKEYDKGKIQEAEKYMNYLIDNEYVNNFELLDNLFSNNMNLDNLNTNYTHAIACIEQSRKIQNKLDEMGLYSYLVTCKPDKFLSKHGDELMIESHTILVHPCLYNKKLSFVIFDPGFRLKNSVLIIDKEHSCDKRFYDGIYKIEYKKDNDYPYEIYTNRRTDINRNIYIKDIHWKFNLYYETINIDSLYYYFIRIMYSYKIVSYSTKYENNPYVIYNVFKDLIIYSDGYNIKEIKIIDLKNMNYDEIKKLFSKCIRNIGYDIDKFTEIIIKLSINYENFKNNIIDKDVKNDILGIL
;
A
#
# COMPACT_ATOMS: atom_id res chain seq x y z
N MET A 1 22.27 -14.02 13.13
CA MET A 1 20.80 -13.94 12.96
C MET A 1 20.34 -14.90 11.87
N LYS A 2 19.20 -15.56 12.04
CA LYS A 2 18.65 -16.45 11.02
C LYS A 2 17.81 -15.62 10.05
N SER A 3 18.16 -15.60 8.76
CA SER A 3 17.37 -14.96 7.70
C SER A 3 16.70 -16.02 6.83
N ILE A 4 15.54 -15.70 6.31
CA ILE A 4 14.76 -16.53 5.39
C ILE A 4 14.60 -15.75 4.11
N LYS A 5 14.95 -16.36 2.97
CA LYS A 5 14.77 -15.77 1.65
C LYS A 5 13.56 -16.41 0.97
N LEU A 6 12.60 -15.60 0.58
CA LEU A 6 11.41 -16.02 -0.15
C LEU A 6 11.56 -15.59 -1.61
N TYR A 7 11.82 -16.55 -2.47
CA TYR A 7 12.00 -16.31 -3.91
C TYR A 7 10.67 -16.34 -4.64
N ARG A 8 10.60 -15.56 -5.71
CA ARG A 8 9.48 -15.48 -6.65
C ARG A 8 9.89 -16.01 -8.01
N LYS A 9 8.89 -16.33 -8.85
CA LYS A 9 9.13 -16.82 -10.22
C LYS A 9 9.97 -15.87 -11.08
N ASP A 10 9.86 -14.57 -10.84
CA ASP A 10 10.61 -13.54 -11.56
C ASP A 10 12.04 -13.32 -11.04
N GLY A 11 12.48 -14.13 -10.09
CA GLY A 11 13.81 -14.02 -9.49
C GLY A 11 13.92 -12.96 -8.37
N THR A 12 12.89 -12.16 -8.14
CA THR A 12 12.86 -11.24 -6.98
C THR A 12 12.72 -12.02 -5.68
N PHE A 13 13.14 -11.47 -4.57
CA PHE A 13 13.03 -12.13 -3.28
C PHE A 13 12.73 -11.15 -2.15
N LEU A 14 12.05 -11.67 -1.13
CA LEU A 14 11.93 -11.01 0.17
C LEU A 14 12.85 -11.70 1.17
N GLU A 15 13.62 -10.93 1.88
CA GLU A 15 14.44 -11.44 2.96
C GLU A 15 13.85 -11.05 4.32
N LYS A 16 13.60 -12.06 5.15
CA LYS A 16 13.10 -11.89 6.51
C LYS A 16 14.17 -12.25 7.52
N ARG A 17 14.37 -11.38 8.49
CA ARG A 17 15.30 -11.58 9.58
C ARG A 17 14.55 -11.66 10.89
N LYS A 18 14.93 -12.62 11.74
CA LYS A 18 14.38 -12.72 13.09
C LYS A 18 14.74 -11.46 13.90
N VAL A 19 13.72 -10.83 14.48
CA VAL A 19 13.88 -9.63 15.28
C VAL A 19 14.57 -9.98 16.62
N ASN A 20 15.48 -9.11 17.06
CA ASN A 20 16.01 -9.19 18.40
C ASN A 20 15.03 -8.50 19.36
N LEU A 21 14.48 -9.28 20.27
CA LEU A 21 13.53 -8.81 21.30
C LEU A 21 14.17 -8.73 22.69
N ASP A 22 15.52 -8.76 22.77
CA ASP A 22 16.22 -8.55 24.02
C ASP A 22 16.24 -7.06 24.39
N ASN A 23 16.22 -6.76 25.70
CA ASN A 23 16.33 -5.39 26.22
C ASN A 23 15.25 -4.41 25.73
N LEU A 24 14.02 -4.87 25.58
CA LEU A 24 12.89 -4.02 25.24
C LEU A 24 12.60 -2.98 26.32
N LYS A 25 12.25 -1.78 25.90
CA LYS A 25 11.82 -0.70 26.78
C LYS A 25 10.34 -0.85 27.16
N GLU A 26 9.97 -0.28 28.29
CA GLU A 26 8.54 -0.15 28.66
C GLU A 26 7.80 0.71 27.64
N TYR A 27 6.50 0.42 27.47
CA TYR A 27 5.62 1.17 26.59
C TYR A 27 5.54 2.65 26.98
N ASP A 28 5.97 3.52 26.08
CA ASP A 28 5.93 4.97 26.27
C ASP A 28 4.72 5.56 25.54
N LYS A 29 3.63 5.75 26.28
CA LYS A 29 2.38 6.31 25.75
C LYS A 29 2.58 7.68 25.12
N GLY A 30 3.43 8.55 25.68
CA GLY A 30 3.65 9.90 25.18
C GLY A 30 4.28 9.90 23.80
N LYS A 31 5.36 9.13 23.62
CA LYS A 31 6.04 8.98 22.33
C LYS A 31 5.16 8.29 21.29
N ILE A 32 4.40 7.27 21.67
CA ILE A 32 3.47 6.60 20.76
C ILE A 32 2.40 7.57 20.27
N GLN A 33 1.81 8.39 21.15
CA GLN A 33 0.85 9.40 20.76
C GLN A 33 1.44 10.49 19.84
N GLU A 34 2.72 10.85 20.01
CA GLU A 34 3.42 11.74 19.09
C GLU A 34 3.58 11.11 17.70
N ALA A 35 3.96 9.85 17.63
CA ALA A 35 4.03 9.10 16.37
C ALA A 35 2.65 8.96 15.69
N GLU A 36 1.59 8.74 16.46
CA GLU A 36 0.21 8.71 15.97
C GLU A 36 -0.23 10.07 15.39
N LYS A 37 0.13 11.18 16.02
CA LYS A 37 -0.12 12.52 15.48
C LYS A 37 0.58 12.73 14.15
N TYR A 38 1.83 12.28 14.04
CA TYR A 38 2.58 12.35 12.79
C TYR A 38 1.97 11.45 11.70
N MET A 39 1.59 10.22 12.03
CA MET A 39 0.88 9.32 11.12
C MET A 39 -0.41 9.96 10.60
N ASN A 40 -1.20 10.59 11.47
CA ASN A 40 -2.42 11.30 11.09
C ASN A 40 -2.13 12.47 10.16
N TYR A 41 -1.06 13.23 10.44
CA TYR A 41 -0.62 14.29 9.54
C TYR A 41 -0.30 13.75 8.12
N LEU A 42 0.42 12.62 8.03
CA LEU A 42 0.71 11.98 6.74
C LEU A 42 -0.58 11.55 6.02
N ILE A 43 -1.50 10.89 6.73
CA ILE A 43 -2.76 10.42 6.16
C ILE A 43 -3.62 11.58 5.64
N ASP A 44 -3.68 12.69 6.37
CA ASP A 44 -4.56 13.82 6.06
C ASP A 44 -3.95 14.80 5.03
N ASN A 45 -2.63 14.87 4.89
CA ASN A 45 -1.95 15.87 4.07
C ASN A 45 -1.16 15.31 2.89
N GLU A 46 -0.87 14.01 2.86
CA GLU A 46 -0.16 13.41 1.73
C GLU A 46 -1.13 12.67 0.81
N TYR A 47 -0.86 12.75 -0.48
CA TYR A 47 -1.56 11.93 -1.46
C TYR A 47 -0.78 10.62 -1.71
N VAL A 48 -1.51 9.59 -2.10
CA VAL A 48 -0.94 8.33 -2.59
C VAL A 48 -0.72 8.47 -4.08
N ASN A 49 0.50 8.21 -4.54
CA ASN A 49 0.84 8.32 -5.95
C ASN A 49 1.76 7.20 -6.39
N ASN A 50 1.25 6.24 -7.13
CA ASN A 50 2.06 5.23 -7.80
C ASN A 50 2.13 5.42 -9.33
N PHE A 51 1.58 6.51 -9.88
CA PHE A 51 1.84 6.91 -11.27
C PHE A 51 3.31 7.26 -11.50
N GLU A 52 4.04 7.69 -10.49
CA GLU A 52 5.49 7.94 -10.60
C GLU A 52 6.30 6.68 -10.89
N LEU A 53 5.80 5.49 -10.55
CA LEU A 53 6.41 4.23 -11.00
C LEU A 53 6.35 4.10 -12.53
N LEU A 54 5.24 4.52 -13.14
CA LEU A 54 5.13 4.53 -14.61
C LEU A 54 6.11 5.51 -15.23
N ASP A 55 6.25 6.71 -14.69
CA ASP A 55 7.18 7.71 -15.20
C ASP A 55 8.63 7.18 -15.14
N ASN A 56 9.01 6.59 -14.02
CA ASN A 56 10.31 5.97 -13.86
C ASN A 56 10.53 4.83 -14.85
N LEU A 57 9.55 3.97 -15.02
CA LEU A 57 9.62 2.85 -15.95
C LEU A 57 9.79 3.33 -17.40
N PHE A 58 9.00 4.32 -17.83
CA PHE A 58 9.09 4.90 -19.17
C PHE A 58 10.41 5.65 -19.39
N SER A 59 10.90 6.36 -18.40
CA SER A 59 12.17 7.08 -18.46
C SER A 59 13.38 6.14 -18.55
N ASN A 60 13.25 4.90 -18.08
CA ASN A 60 14.26 3.84 -18.18
C ASN A 60 13.99 2.86 -19.32
N ASN A 61 13.27 3.26 -20.37
CA ASN A 61 12.92 2.43 -21.51
C ASN A 61 12.29 1.07 -21.13
N MET A 62 11.49 1.07 -20.07
CA MET A 62 10.84 -0.11 -19.49
C MET A 62 11.82 -1.18 -18.99
N ASN A 63 13.07 -0.81 -18.73
CA ASN A 63 14.04 -1.72 -18.13
C ASN A 63 13.85 -1.74 -16.60
N LEU A 64 13.39 -2.89 -16.09
CA LEU A 64 13.16 -3.09 -14.66
C LEU A 64 14.45 -3.04 -13.82
N ASP A 65 15.58 -3.44 -14.40
CA ASP A 65 16.88 -3.49 -13.69
C ASP A 65 17.40 -2.09 -13.34
N ASN A 66 16.94 -1.06 -14.04
CA ASN A 66 17.33 0.32 -13.83
C ASN A 66 16.30 1.15 -13.05
N LEU A 67 15.29 0.51 -12.45
CA LEU A 67 14.31 1.23 -11.65
C LEU A 67 14.95 1.86 -10.42
N ASN A 68 14.73 3.15 -10.27
CA ASN A 68 15.05 3.83 -9.04
C ASN A 68 14.02 3.48 -7.96
N THR A 69 14.44 2.75 -6.93
CA THR A 69 13.57 2.31 -5.82
C THR A 69 13.42 3.36 -4.72
N ASN A 70 14.10 4.50 -4.82
CA ASN A 70 13.99 5.61 -3.87
C ASN A 70 12.77 6.51 -4.12
N TYR A 71 11.70 5.94 -4.65
CA TYR A 71 10.45 6.67 -4.90
C TYR A 71 9.66 6.89 -3.62
N THR A 72 9.41 8.15 -3.32
CA THR A 72 8.81 8.58 -2.05
C THR A 72 7.29 8.45 -1.97
N HIS A 73 6.61 8.13 -3.07
CA HIS A 73 5.14 8.03 -3.10
C HIS A 73 4.60 6.79 -3.80
N ALA A 74 5.49 5.88 -4.19
CA ALA A 74 5.15 4.81 -5.12
C ALA A 74 4.21 3.73 -4.53
N ILE A 75 4.39 3.39 -3.25
CA ILE A 75 3.56 2.41 -2.55
C ILE A 75 3.22 2.97 -1.17
N ALA A 76 2.00 3.46 -1.04
CA ALA A 76 1.55 4.21 0.13
C ALA A 76 1.85 3.54 1.48
N CYS A 77 1.59 2.24 1.62
CA CYS A 77 1.79 1.54 2.88
C CYS A 77 3.28 1.47 3.27
N ILE A 78 4.17 1.20 2.31
CA ILE A 78 5.62 1.11 2.56
C ILE A 78 6.18 2.49 2.90
N GLU A 79 5.87 3.48 2.07
CA GLU A 79 6.46 4.80 2.18
C GLU A 79 6.02 5.52 3.46
N GLN A 80 4.71 5.51 3.73
CA GLN A 80 4.20 6.09 4.96
C GLN A 80 4.72 5.36 6.20
N SER A 81 4.85 4.03 6.15
CA SER A 81 5.45 3.25 7.23
C SER A 81 6.90 3.63 7.47
N ARG A 82 7.71 3.85 6.42
CA ARG A 82 9.10 4.32 6.53
C ARG A 82 9.20 5.72 7.16
N LYS A 83 8.34 6.64 6.78
CA LYS A 83 8.31 7.98 7.37
C LYS A 83 7.99 7.93 8.86
N ILE A 84 7.04 7.08 9.26
CA ILE A 84 6.72 6.86 10.67
C ILE A 84 7.88 6.16 11.38
N GLN A 85 8.56 5.21 10.75
CA GLN A 85 9.77 4.57 11.28
C GLN A 85 10.86 5.58 11.60
N ASN A 86 11.18 6.46 10.66
CA ASN A 86 12.14 7.53 10.87
C ASN A 86 11.76 8.41 12.06
N LYS A 87 10.46 8.73 12.20
CA LYS A 87 9.97 9.51 13.35
C LYS A 87 10.14 8.77 14.68
N LEU A 88 9.90 7.46 14.71
CA LEU A 88 10.14 6.63 15.90
C LEU A 88 11.62 6.55 16.24
N ASP A 89 12.49 6.40 15.24
CA ASP A 89 13.95 6.38 15.40
C ASP A 89 14.47 7.70 15.98
N GLU A 90 13.99 8.85 15.51
CA GLU A 90 14.29 10.18 16.09
C GLU A 90 13.93 10.26 17.58
N MET A 91 12.85 9.59 17.99
CA MET A 91 12.44 9.52 19.40
C MET A 91 13.16 8.43 20.21
N GLY A 92 14.09 7.69 19.58
CA GLY A 92 14.83 6.59 20.18
C GLY A 92 13.97 5.35 20.47
N LEU A 93 12.94 5.13 19.65
CA LEU A 93 12.09 3.95 19.67
C LEU A 93 12.45 3.03 18.51
N TYR A 94 12.95 1.85 18.81
CA TYR A 94 13.25 0.83 17.80
C TYR A 94 11.96 0.36 17.12
N SER A 95 11.97 0.27 15.80
CA SER A 95 10.85 -0.25 15.02
C SER A 95 11.34 -0.96 13.75
N TYR A 96 10.48 -1.77 13.16
CA TYR A 96 10.81 -2.53 11.95
C TYR A 96 9.56 -2.75 11.07
N LEU A 97 9.82 -2.95 9.77
CA LEU A 97 8.77 -3.19 8.79
C LEU A 97 8.45 -4.69 8.70
N VAL A 98 7.17 -4.99 8.65
CA VAL A 98 6.64 -6.34 8.48
C VAL A 98 5.75 -6.37 7.26
N THR A 99 6.05 -7.27 6.33
CA THR A 99 5.19 -7.52 5.19
C THR A 99 4.11 -8.54 5.53
N CYS A 100 2.91 -8.32 5.00
CA CYS A 100 1.73 -9.13 5.26
C CYS A 100 1.30 -9.86 4.00
N LYS A 101 0.97 -11.15 4.15
CA LYS A 101 0.48 -12.05 3.10
C LYS A 101 -1.04 -11.99 3.02
N PRO A 102 -1.66 -11.79 1.84
CA PRO A 102 -3.12 -11.86 1.71
C PRO A 102 -3.62 -13.30 1.86
N ASP A 103 -4.78 -13.49 2.49
CA ASP A 103 -5.35 -14.83 2.72
C ASP A 103 -6.03 -15.44 1.47
N LYS A 104 -6.63 -14.63 0.63
CA LYS A 104 -7.50 -15.13 -0.46
C LYS A 104 -7.23 -14.54 -1.84
N PHE A 105 -6.44 -13.52 -1.96
CA PHE A 105 -6.15 -12.93 -3.26
C PHE A 105 -5.13 -13.81 -3.98
N LEU A 106 -5.50 -14.42 -5.10
CA LEU A 106 -4.64 -15.26 -5.92
C LEU A 106 -4.44 -16.72 -5.48
N SER A 107 -5.32 -17.28 -4.66
CA SER A 107 -5.24 -18.69 -4.22
C SER A 107 -5.37 -19.72 -5.35
N LYS A 108 -5.72 -19.31 -6.57
CA LYS A 108 -5.86 -20.21 -7.72
C LYS A 108 -4.54 -20.65 -8.35
N HIS A 109 -3.45 -19.94 -8.13
CA HIS A 109 -2.15 -20.18 -8.77
C HIS A 109 -1.02 -20.59 -7.84
N GLY A 110 -1.35 -21.02 -6.65
CA GLY A 110 -0.40 -21.56 -5.68
C GLY A 110 0.29 -20.48 -4.84
N ASP A 111 1.01 -20.95 -3.82
CA ASP A 111 1.64 -20.12 -2.78
C ASP A 111 2.64 -19.08 -3.30
N GLU A 112 3.17 -19.27 -4.51
CA GLU A 112 4.19 -18.39 -5.10
C GLU A 112 3.67 -17.02 -5.52
N LEU A 113 2.37 -16.89 -5.85
CA LEU A 113 1.74 -15.61 -6.17
C LEU A 113 1.10 -14.93 -4.95
N MET A 114 0.99 -15.65 -3.85
CA MET A 114 0.51 -15.11 -2.58
C MET A 114 1.59 -14.33 -1.86
N ILE A 115 2.20 -13.40 -2.57
CA ILE A 115 3.29 -12.63 -2.07
C ILE A 115 2.76 -11.53 -1.17
N GLU A 116 3.45 -11.35 -0.09
CA GLU A 116 3.21 -10.29 0.86
C GLU A 116 3.15 -8.95 0.14
N SER A 117 2.00 -8.32 0.16
CA SER A 117 1.69 -7.11 -0.62
C SER A 117 1.22 -5.93 0.23
N HIS A 118 1.10 -6.13 1.52
CA HIS A 118 0.83 -5.06 2.48
C HIS A 118 1.98 -4.95 3.46
N THR A 119 2.22 -3.75 3.98
CA THR A 119 3.31 -3.47 4.92
C THR A 119 2.79 -2.70 6.10
N ILE A 120 3.15 -3.15 7.29
CA ILE A 120 2.89 -2.50 8.56
C ILE A 120 4.22 -2.15 9.24
N LEU A 121 4.19 -1.15 10.11
CA LEU A 121 5.31 -0.80 10.97
C LEU A 121 5.04 -1.30 12.38
N VAL A 122 6.04 -1.93 12.99
CA VAL A 122 5.94 -2.56 14.31
C VAL A 122 6.99 -1.97 15.25
N HIS A 123 6.57 -1.54 16.43
CA HIS A 123 7.42 -1.17 17.54
C HIS A 123 7.24 -2.19 18.68
N PRO A 124 8.27 -3.02 19.01
CA PRO A 124 8.20 -3.97 20.12
C PRO A 124 8.50 -3.26 21.45
N CYS A 125 7.75 -3.59 22.48
CA CYS A 125 7.90 -3.00 23.81
C CYS A 125 7.44 -3.96 24.92
N LEU A 126 7.62 -3.55 26.16
CA LEU A 126 7.00 -4.19 27.31
C LEU A 126 5.75 -3.38 27.72
N TYR A 127 4.60 -4.00 27.77
CA TYR A 127 3.39 -3.39 28.35
C TYR A 127 2.95 -4.20 29.55
N ASN A 128 2.95 -3.56 30.74
CA ASN A 128 2.74 -4.26 31.99
C ASN A 128 3.70 -5.47 32.17
N LYS A 129 4.96 -5.29 31.83
CA LYS A 129 6.02 -6.33 31.86
C LYS A 129 5.79 -7.52 30.91
N LYS A 130 4.82 -7.45 30.01
CA LYS A 130 4.56 -8.46 28.98
C LYS A 130 5.09 -7.99 27.64
N LEU A 131 5.69 -8.91 26.86
CA LEU A 131 6.03 -8.64 25.46
C LEU A 131 4.79 -8.16 24.71
N SER A 132 4.92 -7.05 24.05
CA SER A 132 3.85 -6.39 23.33
C SER A 132 4.36 -5.72 22.08
N PHE A 133 3.47 -5.46 21.15
CA PHE A 133 3.78 -4.82 19.88
C PHE A 133 2.81 -3.68 19.62
N VAL A 134 3.34 -2.53 19.25
CA VAL A 134 2.56 -1.39 18.77
C VAL A 134 2.63 -1.38 17.24
N ILE A 135 1.48 -1.49 16.60
CA ILE A 135 1.37 -1.60 15.15
C ILE A 135 0.81 -0.30 14.59
N PHE A 136 1.54 0.28 13.64
CA PHE A 136 1.11 1.42 12.84
C PHE A 136 0.77 0.92 11.45
N ASP A 137 -0.44 1.21 11.00
CA ASP A 137 -0.92 0.81 9.67
C ASP A 137 -1.54 1.99 8.93
N PRO A 138 -0.71 2.88 8.37
CA PRO A 138 -1.19 4.03 7.62
C PRO A 138 -1.89 3.63 6.33
N GLY A 139 -1.57 2.45 5.78
CA GLY A 139 -2.21 1.93 4.57
C GLY A 139 -3.71 1.69 4.74
N PHE A 140 -4.15 1.32 5.93
CA PHE A 140 -5.56 1.24 6.31
C PHE A 140 -6.10 2.54 6.93
N ARG A 141 -5.32 3.60 6.93
CA ARG A 141 -5.70 4.90 7.53
C ARG A 141 -6.15 4.80 8.98
N LEU A 142 -5.49 3.94 9.73
CA LEU A 142 -5.70 3.90 11.17
C LEU A 142 -5.21 5.20 11.78
N LYS A 143 -6.10 5.92 12.46
CA LYS A 143 -5.75 7.16 13.18
C LYS A 143 -4.99 6.90 14.48
N ASN A 144 -5.06 5.68 14.99
CA ASN A 144 -4.38 5.26 16.20
C ASN A 144 -3.66 3.94 15.95
N SER A 145 -2.51 3.78 16.55
CA SER A 145 -1.80 2.50 16.57
C SER A 145 -2.59 1.41 17.28
N VAL A 146 -2.25 0.17 17.02
CA VAL A 146 -2.84 -1.00 17.67
C VAL A 146 -1.82 -1.61 18.61
N LEU A 147 -2.09 -1.53 19.92
CA LEU A 147 -1.31 -2.29 20.91
C LEU A 147 -1.84 -3.71 20.99
N ILE A 148 -0.96 -4.68 20.86
CA ILE A 148 -1.26 -6.11 21.02
C ILE A 148 -0.26 -6.72 22.01
N ILE A 149 -0.75 -7.45 23.00
CA ILE A 149 0.07 -8.29 23.85
C ILE A 149 0.39 -9.57 23.08
N ASP A 150 1.61 -10.03 23.18
CA ASP A 150 2.04 -11.22 22.45
C ASP A 150 1.11 -12.42 22.68
N LYS A 151 0.73 -13.06 21.59
CA LYS A 151 -0.23 -14.19 21.56
C LYS A 151 -1.64 -13.88 22.06
N GLU A 152 -2.00 -12.61 22.12
CA GLU A 152 -3.36 -12.17 22.43
C GLU A 152 -4.01 -11.52 21.20
N HIS A 153 -5.33 -11.25 21.29
CA HIS A 153 -6.07 -10.48 20.27
C HIS A 153 -6.00 -8.99 20.58
N SER A 154 -6.04 -8.16 19.57
CA SER A 154 -6.21 -6.72 19.78
C SER A 154 -7.65 -6.36 20.11
N CYS A 155 -7.84 -5.20 20.73
CA CYS A 155 -9.14 -4.54 20.71
C CYS A 155 -9.49 -4.08 19.30
N ASP A 156 -10.78 -3.97 19.02
CA ASP A 156 -11.29 -3.38 17.79
C ASP A 156 -10.86 -1.93 17.68
N LYS A 157 -10.38 -1.53 16.51
CA LYS A 157 -10.06 -0.13 16.19
C LYS A 157 -10.96 0.34 15.05
N ARG A 158 -11.46 1.55 15.15
CA ARG A 158 -12.18 2.16 14.04
C ARG A 158 -11.20 2.78 13.05
N PHE A 159 -11.45 2.57 11.78
CA PHE A 159 -10.83 3.32 10.69
C PHE A 159 -11.94 4.01 9.87
N TYR A 160 -11.60 4.71 8.80
CA TYR A 160 -12.51 5.62 8.08
C TYR A 160 -13.91 5.05 7.81
N ASP A 161 -14.01 3.80 7.36
CA ASP A 161 -15.26 3.16 6.94
C ASP A 161 -15.51 1.79 7.58
N GLY A 162 -14.85 1.48 8.69
CA GLY A 162 -15.02 0.16 9.29
C GLY A 162 -14.29 -0.10 10.61
N ILE A 163 -14.08 -1.37 10.87
CA ILE A 163 -13.41 -1.89 12.07
C ILE A 163 -12.16 -2.66 11.62
N TYR A 164 -11.06 -2.40 12.29
CA TYR A 164 -9.78 -3.08 12.16
C TYR A 164 -9.49 -3.87 13.44
N LYS A 165 -9.09 -5.12 13.29
CA LYS A 165 -8.76 -6.01 14.39
C LYS A 165 -7.60 -6.92 14.02
N ILE A 166 -6.73 -7.22 14.98
CA ILE A 166 -5.69 -8.21 14.84
C ILE A 166 -6.04 -9.41 15.72
N GLU A 167 -6.03 -10.59 15.13
CA GLU A 167 -6.26 -11.84 15.83
C GLU A 167 -4.99 -12.70 15.84
N TYR A 168 -4.71 -13.30 16.99
CA TYR A 168 -3.70 -14.35 17.13
C TYR A 168 -4.31 -15.71 16.77
N LYS A 169 -3.63 -16.45 15.92
CA LYS A 169 -3.93 -17.86 15.58
C LYS A 169 -2.75 -18.71 16.03
N LYS A 170 -3.03 -19.75 16.81
CA LYS A 170 -1.97 -20.62 17.38
C LYS A 170 -1.16 -21.36 16.31
N ASP A 171 -1.46 -21.17 15.05
CA ASP A 171 -0.90 -21.92 13.95
C ASP A 171 0.08 -21.07 13.13
N ASN A 172 1.18 -21.71 12.63
CA ASN A 172 1.93 -21.35 11.43
C ASN A 172 3.03 -20.30 11.50
N ASP A 173 3.66 -20.18 10.35
CA ASP A 173 4.63 -19.16 9.95
C ASP A 173 4.06 -17.74 10.04
N TYR A 174 2.72 -17.59 10.06
CA TYR A 174 1.99 -16.32 10.12
C TYR A 174 0.95 -16.32 11.25
N PRO A 175 1.38 -16.22 12.52
CA PRO A 175 0.47 -16.38 13.66
C PRO A 175 -0.49 -15.21 13.92
N TYR A 176 -0.41 -14.13 13.18
CA TYR A 176 -1.28 -12.97 13.34
C TYR A 176 -2.03 -12.68 12.04
N GLU A 177 -3.32 -12.32 12.18
CA GLU A 177 -4.19 -11.99 11.07
C GLU A 177 -4.85 -10.63 11.28
N ILE A 178 -4.85 -9.78 10.24
CA ILE A 178 -5.60 -8.54 10.20
C ILE A 178 -6.98 -8.81 9.62
N TYR A 179 -7.99 -8.41 10.35
CA TYR A 179 -9.38 -8.39 9.89
C TYR A 179 -9.85 -6.97 9.73
N THR A 180 -10.51 -6.69 8.63
CA THR A 180 -11.23 -5.43 8.45
C THR A 180 -12.68 -5.72 8.12
N ASN A 181 -13.60 -4.96 8.71
CA ASN A 181 -15.00 -4.95 8.32
C ASN A 181 -15.29 -3.59 7.72
N ARG A 182 -15.51 -3.54 6.41
CA ARG A 182 -15.92 -2.31 5.73
C ARG A 182 -17.43 -2.23 5.66
N ARG A 183 -17.94 -1.02 5.84
CA ARG A 183 -19.35 -0.73 5.70
C ARG A 183 -19.68 -0.59 4.21
N THR A 184 -20.41 -1.54 3.65
CA THR A 184 -20.79 -1.57 2.24
C THR A 184 -22.07 -0.81 1.93
N ASP A 185 -22.94 -0.64 2.93
CA ASP A 185 -24.17 0.12 2.80
C ASP A 185 -24.39 0.97 4.06
N ILE A 186 -24.22 2.29 3.88
CA ILE A 186 -24.37 3.28 4.96
C ILE A 186 -25.80 3.23 5.54
N ASN A 187 -26.79 2.98 4.71
CA ASN A 187 -28.20 3.02 5.11
C ASN A 187 -28.64 1.74 5.83
N ARG A 188 -27.96 0.61 5.59
CA ARG A 188 -28.37 -0.69 6.14
C ARG A 188 -27.45 -1.22 7.22
N ASN A 189 -26.37 -0.51 7.57
CA ASN A 189 -25.35 -1.00 8.51
C ASN A 189 -24.78 -2.38 8.15
N ILE A 190 -24.69 -2.67 6.86
CA ILE A 190 -24.14 -3.93 6.38
C ILE A 190 -22.62 -3.82 6.36
N TYR A 191 -21.96 -4.70 7.10
CA TYR A 191 -20.52 -4.84 7.11
C TYR A 191 -20.13 -6.10 6.36
N ILE A 192 -19.26 -5.97 5.37
CA ILE A 192 -18.62 -7.13 4.73
C ILE A 192 -17.26 -7.30 5.38
N LYS A 193 -16.98 -8.51 5.83
CA LYS A 193 -15.65 -8.91 6.27
C LYS A 193 -14.73 -8.92 5.07
N ASP A 194 -13.90 -7.89 5.00
CA ASP A 194 -12.97 -7.68 3.90
C ASP A 194 -11.54 -7.98 4.35
N ILE A 195 -10.76 -8.57 3.48
CA ILE A 195 -9.30 -8.72 3.48
C ILE A 195 -8.71 -9.26 4.79
N HIS A 196 -8.29 -10.49 4.73
CA HIS A 196 -7.39 -11.07 5.69
C HIS A 196 -5.94 -10.90 5.23
N TRP A 197 -5.14 -10.30 6.06
CA TRP A 197 -3.71 -10.25 5.91
C TRP A 197 -3.07 -11.04 7.02
N LYS A 198 -2.13 -11.94 6.68
CA LYS A 198 -1.38 -12.76 7.64
C LYS A 198 0.04 -12.26 7.77
N PHE A 199 0.58 -12.24 8.97
CA PHE A 199 1.93 -11.74 9.23
C PHE A 199 2.57 -12.37 10.45
N ASN A 200 3.88 -12.14 10.61
CA ASN A 200 4.64 -12.65 11.75
C ASN A 200 5.43 -11.52 12.41
N LEU A 201 5.08 -11.17 13.63
CA LEU A 201 5.70 -10.10 14.40
C LEU A 201 7.14 -10.39 14.83
N TYR A 202 7.60 -11.63 14.72
CA TYR A 202 8.97 -12.02 15.07
C TYR A 202 9.99 -11.88 13.94
N TYR A 203 9.54 -11.45 12.75
CA TYR A 203 10.39 -11.29 11.58
C TYR A 203 10.18 -9.92 10.95
N GLU A 204 11.29 -9.20 10.77
CA GLU A 204 11.31 -7.97 9.96
C GLU A 204 11.59 -8.29 8.49
N THR A 205 11.09 -7.45 7.59
CA THR A 205 11.40 -7.52 6.16
C THR A 205 12.55 -6.54 5.86
N ILE A 206 13.69 -7.07 5.40
CA ILE A 206 14.93 -6.28 5.26
C ILE A 206 14.97 -5.57 3.91
N ASN A 207 14.69 -6.28 2.82
CA ASN A 207 14.81 -5.79 1.46
C ASN A 207 13.45 -5.44 0.86
N ILE A 208 12.70 -4.61 1.56
CA ILE A 208 11.33 -4.25 1.15
C ILE A 208 11.28 -3.61 -0.25
N ASP A 209 12.39 -3.03 -0.71
CA ASP A 209 12.51 -2.42 -2.04
C ASP A 209 12.30 -3.43 -3.17
N SER A 210 12.56 -4.72 -2.93
CA SER A 210 12.26 -5.76 -3.91
C SER A 210 10.77 -5.88 -4.24
N LEU A 211 9.89 -5.35 -3.37
CA LEU A 211 8.45 -5.27 -3.64
C LEU A 211 8.11 -4.32 -4.79
N TYR A 212 8.91 -3.28 -5.03
CA TYR A 212 8.65 -2.35 -6.13
C TYR A 212 8.67 -3.03 -7.48
N TYR A 213 9.66 -3.89 -7.73
CA TYR A 213 9.75 -4.67 -8.97
C TYR A 213 8.55 -5.59 -9.15
N TYR A 214 8.14 -6.23 -8.07
CA TYR A 214 7.00 -7.11 -8.09
C TYR A 214 5.70 -6.35 -8.35
N PHE A 215 5.47 -5.23 -7.66
CA PHE A 215 4.23 -4.46 -7.80
C PHE A 215 4.03 -3.93 -9.21
N ILE A 216 5.09 -3.52 -9.91
CA ILE A 216 4.99 -3.09 -11.31
C ILE A 216 4.42 -4.20 -12.18
N ARG A 217 4.81 -5.44 -11.95
CA ARG A 217 4.38 -6.59 -12.75
C ARG A 217 2.97 -7.07 -12.47
N ILE A 218 2.51 -6.91 -11.24
CA ILE A 218 1.20 -7.42 -10.80
C ILE A 218 0.15 -6.34 -10.61
N MET A 219 0.53 -5.07 -10.70
CA MET A 219 -0.42 -3.98 -10.50
C MET A 219 -1.50 -3.99 -11.59
N TYR A 220 -2.73 -4.16 -11.16
CA TYR A 220 -3.90 -4.01 -12.02
C TYR A 220 -4.40 -2.55 -12.07
N SER A 221 -3.92 -1.69 -11.18
CA SER A 221 -4.27 -0.28 -11.17
C SER A 221 -3.15 0.60 -10.65
N TYR A 222 -2.90 1.68 -11.35
CA TYR A 222 -2.06 2.79 -10.91
C TYR A 222 -2.96 3.92 -10.46
N LYS A 223 -2.63 4.54 -9.36
CA LYS A 223 -3.50 5.56 -8.78
C LYS A 223 -2.72 6.75 -8.21
N ILE A 224 -3.34 7.91 -8.30
CA ILE A 224 -3.04 9.06 -7.49
C ILE A 224 -4.33 9.48 -6.79
N VAL A 225 -4.30 9.58 -5.48
CA VAL A 225 -5.49 9.85 -4.68
C VAL A 225 -5.14 10.71 -3.47
N SER A 226 -5.94 11.74 -3.24
CA SER A 226 -5.93 12.52 -2.00
C SER A 226 -7.05 12.03 -1.10
N TYR A 227 -6.73 11.85 0.16
CA TYR A 227 -7.67 11.42 1.19
C TYR A 227 -8.18 12.60 2.03
N SER A 228 -8.10 13.80 1.49
CA SER A 228 -8.55 15.01 2.16
C SER A 228 -10.06 14.97 2.47
N THR A 229 -10.40 15.28 3.71
CA THR A 229 -11.79 15.39 4.18
C THR A 229 -12.52 16.64 3.65
N LYS A 230 -11.85 17.46 2.82
CA LYS A 230 -12.42 18.68 2.22
C LYS A 230 -13.46 18.41 1.14
N TYR A 231 -13.49 17.18 0.61
CA TYR A 231 -14.34 16.81 -0.52
C TYR A 231 -15.37 15.78 -0.09
N GLU A 232 -16.52 15.78 -0.74
CA GLU A 232 -17.58 14.77 -0.54
C GLU A 232 -17.08 13.36 -0.86
N ASN A 233 -16.32 13.25 -1.95
CA ASN A 233 -15.59 12.04 -2.32
C ASN A 233 -14.10 12.37 -2.44
N ASN A 234 -13.23 11.39 -2.27
CA ASN A 234 -11.82 11.60 -2.50
C ASN A 234 -11.55 11.98 -3.97
N PRO A 235 -10.80 13.07 -4.27
CA PRO A 235 -10.31 13.28 -5.62
C PRO A 235 -9.25 12.22 -5.94
N TYR A 236 -9.37 11.60 -7.12
CA TYR A 236 -8.46 10.54 -7.55
C TYR A 236 -8.36 10.42 -9.06
N VAL A 237 -7.26 9.85 -9.53
CA VAL A 237 -7.12 9.28 -10.87
C VAL A 237 -6.65 7.83 -10.72
N ILE A 238 -7.30 6.91 -11.39
CA ILE A 238 -6.97 5.48 -11.39
C ILE A 238 -6.87 5.02 -12.84
N TYR A 239 -5.71 4.51 -13.24
CA TYR A 239 -5.56 3.75 -14.48
C TYR A 239 -5.79 2.27 -14.18
N ASN A 240 -6.86 1.72 -14.73
CA ASN A 240 -7.14 0.28 -14.69
C ASN A 240 -6.49 -0.39 -15.90
N VAL A 241 -5.44 -1.16 -15.66
CA VAL A 241 -4.61 -1.77 -16.70
C VAL A 241 -5.39 -2.80 -17.54
N PHE A 242 -6.32 -3.54 -16.91
CA PHE A 242 -7.06 -4.60 -17.62
C PHE A 242 -8.19 -4.06 -18.50
N LYS A 243 -8.80 -2.95 -18.07
CA LYS A 243 -9.89 -2.30 -18.81
C LYS A 243 -9.41 -1.26 -19.81
N ASP A 244 -8.10 -0.93 -19.80
CA ASP A 244 -7.53 0.18 -20.57
C ASP A 244 -8.26 1.51 -20.35
N LEU A 245 -8.61 1.75 -19.08
CA LEU A 245 -9.51 2.80 -18.69
C LEU A 245 -8.88 3.65 -17.59
N ILE A 246 -8.95 4.97 -17.74
CA ILE A 246 -8.70 5.91 -16.66
C ILE A 246 -10.02 6.35 -16.07
N ILE A 247 -10.18 6.12 -14.76
CA ILE A 247 -11.29 6.61 -13.96
C ILE A 247 -10.76 7.75 -13.10
N TYR A 248 -11.44 8.89 -13.10
CA TYR A 248 -11.00 10.04 -12.31
C TYR A 248 -12.16 10.77 -11.66
N SER A 249 -11.89 11.33 -10.48
CA SER A 249 -12.85 12.12 -9.71
C SER A 249 -12.23 13.43 -9.27
N ASP A 250 -12.97 14.51 -9.41
CA ASP A 250 -12.59 15.83 -8.87
C ASP A 250 -13.02 16.02 -7.41
N GLY A 251 -13.53 14.96 -6.76
CA GLY A 251 -14.10 15.01 -5.42
C GLY A 251 -15.62 15.13 -5.40
N TYR A 252 -16.25 15.36 -6.55
CA TYR A 252 -17.71 15.49 -6.71
C TYR A 252 -18.23 14.64 -7.86
N ASN A 253 -17.55 14.68 -9.00
CA ASN A 253 -17.95 13.97 -10.21
C ASN A 253 -16.94 12.89 -10.56
N ILE A 254 -17.45 11.73 -10.97
CA ILE A 254 -16.65 10.61 -11.47
C ILE A 254 -16.80 10.56 -12.98
N LYS A 255 -15.69 10.41 -13.69
CA LYS A 255 -15.62 10.29 -15.15
C LYS A 255 -14.66 9.18 -15.54
N GLU A 256 -14.83 8.70 -16.77
CA GLU A 256 -14.00 7.64 -17.35
C GLU A 256 -13.54 8.06 -18.75
N ILE A 257 -12.34 7.61 -19.13
CA ILE A 257 -11.80 7.76 -20.47
C ILE A 257 -10.93 6.55 -20.83
N LYS A 258 -11.04 6.06 -22.05
CA LYS A 258 -10.19 4.98 -22.54
C LYS A 258 -8.80 5.50 -22.89
N ILE A 259 -7.77 4.70 -22.65
CA ILE A 259 -6.37 5.06 -22.98
C ILE A 259 -6.23 5.35 -24.47
N ILE A 260 -6.92 4.60 -25.34
CA ILE A 260 -6.86 4.80 -26.80
C ILE A 260 -7.35 6.19 -27.22
N ASP A 261 -8.33 6.74 -26.52
CA ASP A 261 -8.88 8.06 -26.84
C ASP A 261 -7.88 9.17 -26.53
N LEU A 262 -7.02 8.98 -25.52
CA LEU A 262 -5.96 9.92 -25.15
C LEU A 262 -4.85 10.03 -26.18
N LYS A 263 -4.60 8.98 -26.99
CA LYS A 263 -3.60 9.02 -28.07
C LYS A 263 -3.86 10.10 -29.10
N ASN A 264 -5.11 10.47 -29.29
CA ASN A 264 -5.54 11.46 -30.28
C ASN A 264 -5.61 12.87 -29.70
N MET A 265 -5.38 13.05 -28.41
CA MET A 265 -5.39 14.33 -27.71
C MET A 265 -4.00 14.94 -27.67
N ASN A 266 -3.91 16.25 -27.84
CA ASN A 266 -2.69 16.98 -27.62
C ASN A 266 -2.46 17.25 -26.12
N TYR A 267 -1.29 17.84 -25.80
CA TYR A 267 -0.90 18.13 -24.41
C TYR A 267 -1.94 18.99 -23.68
N ASP A 268 -2.41 20.07 -24.30
CA ASP A 268 -3.32 21.03 -23.67
C ASP A 268 -4.71 20.42 -23.43
N GLU A 269 -5.17 19.56 -24.31
CA GLU A 269 -6.43 18.83 -24.15
C GLU A 269 -6.38 17.87 -22.98
N ILE A 270 -5.30 17.08 -22.83
CA ILE A 270 -5.09 16.15 -21.71
C ILE A 270 -4.96 16.94 -20.41
N LYS A 271 -4.15 18.00 -20.40
CA LYS A 271 -3.98 18.89 -19.25
C LYS A 271 -5.31 19.49 -18.79
N LYS A 272 -6.11 20.01 -19.71
CA LYS A 272 -7.44 20.56 -19.43
C LYS A 272 -8.39 19.51 -18.86
N LEU A 273 -8.38 18.30 -19.42
CA LEU A 273 -9.24 17.19 -18.99
C LEU A 273 -9.07 16.85 -17.51
N PHE A 274 -7.84 16.77 -17.04
CA PHE A 274 -7.52 16.36 -15.66
C PHE A 274 -7.26 17.52 -14.69
N SER A 275 -7.21 18.77 -15.17
CA SER A 275 -6.75 19.93 -14.39
C SER A 275 -7.49 20.11 -13.05
N LYS A 276 -8.81 19.95 -13.03
CA LYS A 276 -9.60 20.12 -11.81
C LYS A 276 -9.31 19.00 -10.80
N CYS A 277 -9.25 17.76 -11.27
CA CYS A 277 -8.97 16.60 -10.43
C CYS A 277 -7.58 16.69 -9.82
N ILE A 278 -6.55 16.90 -10.63
CA ILE A 278 -5.15 16.95 -10.19
C ILE A 278 -4.89 18.12 -9.25
N ARG A 279 -5.51 19.29 -9.52
CA ARG A 279 -5.46 20.44 -8.58
C ARG A 279 -6.05 20.08 -7.21
N ASN A 280 -7.18 19.39 -7.20
CA ASN A 280 -7.84 18.99 -5.95
C ASN A 280 -7.06 17.91 -5.18
N ILE A 281 -6.25 17.09 -5.88
CA ILE A 281 -5.29 16.17 -5.28
C ILE A 281 -4.09 16.93 -4.69
N GLY A 282 -3.70 18.06 -5.30
CA GLY A 282 -2.50 18.82 -4.93
C GLY A 282 -1.24 18.33 -5.64
N TYR A 283 -1.37 17.67 -6.81
CA TYR A 283 -0.25 17.18 -7.59
C TYR A 283 0.08 18.13 -8.76
N ASP A 284 1.31 18.03 -9.27
CA ASP A 284 1.75 18.80 -10.43
C ASP A 284 1.04 18.32 -11.70
N ILE A 285 0.27 19.23 -12.32
CA ILE A 285 -0.52 18.92 -13.50
C ILE A 285 0.33 18.69 -14.75
N ASP A 286 1.47 19.39 -14.86
CA ASP A 286 2.34 19.24 -16.02
C ASP A 286 3.05 17.88 -15.96
N LYS A 287 3.62 17.53 -14.82
CA LYS A 287 4.21 16.22 -14.58
C LYS A 287 3.20 15.10 -14.80
N PHE A 288 1.97 15.25 -14.31
CA PHE A 288 0.91 14.27 -14.52
C PHE A 288 0.57 14.10 -16.01
N THR A 289 0.45 15.22 -16.73
CA THR A 289 0.13 15.23 -18.16
C THR A 289 1.20 14.49 -18.97
N GLU A 290 2.49 14.72 -18.66
CA GLU A 290 3.61 14.00 -19.29
C GLU A 290 3.55 12.49 -19.07
N ILE A 291 3.24 12.06 -17.83
CA ILE A 291 3.10 10.63 -17.50
C ILE A 291 1.95 10.01 -18.31
N ILE A 292 0.81 10.68 -18.39
CA ILE A 292 -0.35 10.19 -19.16
C ILE A 292 -0.06 10.09 -20.64
N ILE A 293 0.64 11.06 -21.23
CA ILE A 293 1.07 11.00 -22.62
C ILE A 293 2.01 9.82 -22.86
N LYS A 294 3.05 9.67 -22.03
CA LYS A 294 3.97 8.52 -22.10
C LYS A 294 3.19 7.19 -21.99
N LEU A 295 2.24 7.10 -21.07
CA LEU A 295 1.39 5.92 -20.91
C LEU A 295 0.57 5.66 -22.18
N SER A 296 -0.10 6.67 -22.73
CA SER A 296 -0.97 6.52 -23.91
C SER A 296 -0.19 6.05 -25.16
N ILE A 297 1.07 6.46 -25.30
CA ILE A 297 1.95 6.05 -26.40
C ILE A 297 2.46 4.62 -26.21
N ASN A 298 2.80 4.23 -24.97
CA ASN A 298 3.51 3.00 -24.66
C ASN A 298 2.60 1.89 -24.09
N TYR A 299 1.29 2.09 -23.99
CA TYR A 299 0.43 1.21 -23.18
C TYR A 299 0.40 -0.25 -23.67
N GLU A 300 0.44 -0.50 -25.00
CA GLU A 300 0.46 -1.85 -25.53
C GLU A 300 1.77 -2.58 -25.19
N ASN A 301 2.89 -1.88 -25.33
CA ASN A 301 4.19 -2.42 -24.97
C ASN A 301 4.29 -2.69 -23.48
N PHE A 302 3.79 -1.76 -22.65
CA PHE A 302 3.71 -1.90 -21.20
C PHE A 302 2.90 -3.14 -20.81
N LYS A 303 1.68 -3.29 -21.34
CA LYS A 303 0.82 -4.45 -21.05
C LYS A 303 1.42 -5.77 -21.46
N ASN A 304 2.08 -5.81 -22.62
CA ASN A 304 2.58 -7.06 -23.18
C ASN A 304 3.91 -7.51 -22.56
N ASN A 305 4.73 -6.58 -22.09
CA ASN A 305 6.09 -6.88 -21.64
C ASN A 305 6.32 -6.75 -20.14
N ILE A 306 5.54 -5.91 -19.45
CA ILE A 306 5.75 -5.62 -18.03
C ILE A 306 4.73 -6.32 -17.14
N ILE A 307 3.45 -6.28 -17.52
CA ILE A 307 2.40 -6.89 -16.71
C ILE A 307 2.46 -8.41 -16.83
N ASP A 308 2.53 -9.08 -15.71
CA ASP A 308 2.54 -10.54 -15.64
C ASP A 308 1.22 -11.11 -16.18
N LYS A 309 1.33 -11.94 -17.25
CA LYS A 309 0.18 -12.50 -17.95
C LYS A 309 -0.59 -13.51 -17.11
N ASP A 310 0.10 -14.23 -16.25
CA ASP A 310 -0.53 -15.23 -15.39
C ASP A 310 -1.40 -14.54 -14.33
N VAL A 311 -0.86 -13.52 -13.67
CA VAL A 311 -1.62 -12.68 -12.73
C VAL A 311 -2.81 -11.99 -13.40
N LYS A 312 -2.64 -11.53 -14.65
CA LYS A 312 -3.73 -10.92 -15.43
C LYS A 312 -4.90 -11.89 -15.62
N ASN A 313 -4.61 -13.11 -16.04
CA ASN A 313 -5.64 -14.13 -16.28
C ASN A 313 -6.41 -14.47 -15.01
N ASP A 314 -5.74 -14.47 -13.86
CA ASP A 314 -6.33 -14.75 -12.57
C ASP A 314 -7.28 -13.68 -12.08
N ILE A 315 -6.87 -12.42 -12.18
CA ILE A 315 -7.70 -11.29 -11.76
C ILE A 315 -8.94 -11.17 -12.67
N LEU A 316 -8.80 -11.40 -13.97
CA LEU A 316 -9.95 -11.42 -14.90
C LEU A 316 -10.92 -12.57 -14.64
N GLY A 317 -10.46 -13.66 -14.05
CA GLY A 317 -11.32 -14.78 -13.62
C GLY A 317 -12.03 -14.54 -12.28
N ILE A 318 -11.71 -13.47 -11.58
CA ILE A 318 -12.30 -13.08 -10.27
C ILE A 318 -13.28 -11.90 -10.43
N LEU A 319 -13.11 -11.07 -11.45
CA LEU A 319 -14.00 -9.96 -11.81
C LEU A 319 -15.13 -10.44 -12.72
#